data_72f9ba62ca153bf775e5c27051a5367c
#
_entry.id   72f9ba62ca153bf775e5c27051a5367c
#
_cell.length_a   1.000
_cell.length_b   1.000
_cell.length_c   1.000
_cell.angle_alpha   90.00
_cell.angle_beta   90.00
_cell.angle_gamma   90.00
#
_symmetry.space_group_name_H-M   'P 1'
#
loop_
_entity.id
_entity.type
_entity.pdbx_description
1 polymer ?
#
loop_
_entity_poly.entity_id
_entity_poly.type
_entity_poly.pdbx_seq_one_letter_code
_entity_poly.pdbx_strand_id
1 'polypeptide(L)'
;LMFLDSDEILSQQNLKQLPTLLENEAVSAYRLKRVDYFHQKKLRFGETGNCSIIRLARSNAIRYQRVVHEIPIIAGQVENSHLEIRHYPHHNLNDFLNTVNNYAELEASYRFSEKYFYPKLKIILELLIYPNVKFLLNYFLKLGIADGFAGLAYAVLMSFHSLLVRVYLYEKYFLN
;
A
#
# COMPACT_ATOMS: atom_id res chain seq x y z
N LEU A 1 9.35 16.13 11.99
CA LEU A 1 9.68 15.69 10.65
C LEU A 1 8.42 15.33 9.89
N MET A 2 8.36 15.74 8.64
CA MET A 2 7.33 15.29 7.72
C MET A 2 8.00 14.48 6.62
N PHE A 3 7.43 13.32 6.30
CA PHE A 3 7.92 12.41 5.27
C PHE A 3 6.93 12.40 4.13
N LEU A 4 7.37 12.64 2.92
CA LEU A 4 6.55 12.52 1.71
C LEU A 4 7.34 11.74 0.68
N ASP A 5 6.69 10.76 0.05
CA ASP A 5 7.24 10.07 -1.10
C ASP A 5 7.16 10.98 -2.34
N SER A 6 7.94 10.70 -3.36
CA SER A 6 8.04 11.55 -4.56
C SER A 6 6.71 11.67 -5.34
N ASP A 7 5.79 10.75 -5.11
CA ASP A 7 4.46 10.64 -5.71
C ASP A 7 3.34 11.07 -4.76
N GLU A 8 3.69 11.67 -3.60
CA GLU A 8 2.74 12.19 -2.61
C GLU A 8 2.71 13.73 -2.61
N ILE A 9 1.51 14.28 -2.52
CA ILE A 9 1.29 15.73 -2.50
C ILE A 9 0.43 16.12 -1.30
N LEU A 10 0.93 17.05 -0.48
CA LEU A 10 0.15 17.72 0.53
C LEU A 10 -0.41 19.05 -0.03
N SER A 11 -1.71 19.26 0.10
CA SER A 11 -2.32 20.51 -0.40
C SER A 11 -1.85 21.73 0.42
N GLN A 12 -1.86 22.92 -0.21
CA GLN A 12 -1.53 24.16 0.51
C GLN A 12 -2.44 24.42 1.71
N GLN A 13 -3.72 24.01 1.62
CA GLN A 13 -4.66 24.12 2.73
C GLN A 13 -4.22 23.25 3.91
N ASN A 14 -3.77 22.04 3.66
CA ASN A 14 -3.27 21.13 4.69
C ASN A 14 -1.94 21.61 5.27
N LEU A 15 -1.07 22.20 4.45
CA LEU A 15 0.18 22.81 4.93
C LEU A 15 -0.07 23.89 5.98
N LYS A 16 -1.10 24.74 5.80
CA LYS A 16 -1.47 25.80 6.76
C LYS A 16 -1.96 25.25 8.10
N GLN A 17 -2.38 24.00 8.15
CA GLN A 17 -2.88 23.36 9.40
C GLN A 17 -1.79 22.60 10.15
N LEU A 18 -0.62 22.40 9.56
CA LEU A 18 0.48 21.71 10.22
C LEU A 18 0.92 22.36 11.53
N PRO A 19 1.07 23.71 11.62
CA PRO A 19 1.48 24.36 12.87
C PRO A 19 0.57 23.97 14.04
N THR A 20 -0.74 23.98 13.86
CA THR A 20 -1.71 23.63 14.91
C THR A 20 -1.53 22.20 15.42
N LEU A 21 -1.20 21.23 14.54
CA LEU A 21 -0.90 19.88 14.98
C LEU A 21 0.42 19.80 15.77
N LEU A 22 1.39 20.65 15.44
CA LEU A 22 2.70 20.66 16.09
C LEU A 22 2.68 21.30 17.47
N GLU A 23 1.67 22.10 17.81
CA GLU A 23 1.47 22.71 19.12
C GLU A 23 1.14 21.66 20.20
N ASN A 24 0.55 20.54 19.83
CA ASN A 24 0.26 19.46 20.78
C ASN A 24 1.52 18.63 21.09
N GLU A 25 2.22 19.00 22.16
CA GLU A 25 3.46 18.36 22.57
C GLU A 25 3.29 16.92 23.08
N ALA A 26 2.09 16.52 23.48
CA ALA A 26 1.81 15.17 23.95
C ALA A 26 1.82 14.13 22.82
N VAL A 27 1.62 14.56 21.57
CA VAL A 27 1.55 13.67 20.40
C VAL A 27 2.92 13.52 19.77
N SER A 28 3.35 12.27 19.64
CA SER A 28 4.63 11.90 19.02
C SER A 28 4.56 11.74 17.52
N ALA A 29 3.40 11.33 16.98
CA ALA A 29 3.20 11.18 15.56
C ALA A 29 1.72 11.29 15.17
N TYR A 30 1.48 11.66 13.92
CA TYR A 30 0.15 11.72 13.33
C TYR A 30 0.03 10.80 12.11
N ARG A 31 -1.09 10.06 12.06
CA ARG A 31 -1.53 9.38 10.84
C ARG A 31 -2.31 10.36 9.98
N LEU A 32 -1.91 10.47 8.72
CA LEU A 32 -2.60 11.23 7.71
C LEU A 32 -3.36 10.27 6.80
N LYS A 33 -4.53 10.68 6.35
CA LYS A 33 -5.31 9.91 5.39
C LYS A 33 -4.64 9.98 4.02
N ARG A 34 -4.26 8.82 3.46
CA ARG A 34 -3.76 8.74 2.10
C ARG A 34 -4.91 8.52 1.13
N VAL A 35 -4.98 9.35 0.13
CA VAL A 35 -5.98 9.32 -0.92
C VAL A 35 -5.30 8.95 -2.23
N ASP A 36 -5.51 7.72 -2.66
CA ASP A 36 -4.90 7.19 -3.87
C ASP A 36 -5.68 7.62 -5.13
N TYR A 37 -4.93 7.90 -6.19
CA TYR A 37 -5.48 8.24 -7.49
C TYR A 37 -5.05 7.19 -8.51
N PHE A 38 -6.01 6.70 -9.29
CA PHE A 38 -5.74 5.93 -10.50
C PHE A 38 -5.89 6.89 -11.69
N HIS A 39 -4.75 7.24 -12.31
CA HIS A 39 -4.67 8.39 -13.19
C HIS A 39 -5.19 9.66 -12.47
N GLN A 40 -6.27 10.25 -12.98
CA GLN A 40 -6.88 11.45 -12.38
C GLN A 40 -8.13 11.14 -11.53
N LYS A 41 -8.47 9.85 -11.38
CA LYS A 41 -9.66 9.42 -10.63
C LYS A 41 -9.27 9.06 -9.20
N LYS A 42 -9.91 9.73 -8.24
CA LYS A 42 -9.79 9.42 -6.82
C LYS A 42 -10.39 8.03 -6.56
N LEU A 43 -9.61 7.15 -5.93
CA LEU A 43 -10.09 5.88 -5.41
C LEU A 43 -10.62 6.10 -3.99
N ARG A 44 -11.90 5.82 -3.79
CA ARG A 44 -12.59 6.02 -2.50
C ARG A 44 -12.83 4.70 -1.78
N PHE A 45 -12.80 3.62 -2.52
CA PHE A 45 -13.17 2.28 -2.09
C PHE A 45 -12.05 1.28 -2.42
N GLY A 46 -12.35 0.01 -2.26
CA GLY A 46 -11.37 -1.03 -2.50
C GLY A 46 -10.29 -1.09 -1.43
N GLU A 47 -9.12 -1.57 -1.80
CA GLU A 47 -7.98 -1.76 -0.90
C GLU A 47 -7.39 -0.44 -0.39
N THR A 48 -7.51 0.62 -1.17
CA THR A 48 -6.93 1.93 -0.88
C THR A 48 -7.91 2.90 -0.22
N GLY A 49 -9.20 2.58 -0.19
CA GLY A 49 -10.26 3.51 0.20
C GLY A 49 -10.19 4.06 1.63
N ASN A 50 -9.50 3.36 2.53
CA ASN A 50 -9.35 3.78 3.93
C ASN A 50 -7.90 3.59 4.41
N CYS A 51 -6.96 4.10 3.64
CA CYS A 51 -5.54 4.02 3.98
C CYS A 51 -5.13 5.23 4.81
N SER A 52 -4.55 4.98 5.99
CA SER A 52 -3.95 6.02 6.84
C SER A 52 -2.52 5.61 7.18
N ILE A 53 -1.59 6.54 6.98
CA ILE A 53 -0.17 6.30 7.13
C ILE A 53 0.47 7.36 8.03
N ILE A 54 1.52 6.99 8.75
CA ILE A 54 2.30 7.95 9.54
C ILE A 54 3.19 8.72 8.57
N ARG A 55 2.97 10.04 8.49
CA ARG A 55 3.77 10.95 7.66
C ARG A 55 4.27 12.17 8.44
N LEU A 56 3.78 12.38 9.65
CA LEU A 56 4.23 13.46 10.53
C LEU A 56 4.65 12.86 11.87
N ALA A 57 5.89 13.07 12.30
CA ALA A 57 6.39 12.57 13.58
C ALA A 57 7.48 13.47 14.17
N ARG A 58 7.66 13.42 15.48
CA ARG A 58 8.81 14.03 16.16
C ARG A 58 10.07 13.25 15.81
N SER A 59 11.17 13.94 15.55
CA SER A 59 12.43 13.33 15.11
C SER A 59 13.02 12.32 16.09
N ASN A 60 12.81 12.56 17.38
CA ASN A 60 13.28 11.68 18.45
C ASN A 60 12.35 10.51 18.76
N ALA A 61 11.16 10.47 18.15
CA ALA A 61 10.12 9.48 18.44
C ALA A 61 9.95 8.44 17.34
N ILE A 62 10.59 8.61 16.16
CA ILE A 62 10.40 7.72 15.01
C ILE A 62 11.67 6.94 14.69
N ARG A 63 11.49 5.64 14.43
CA ARG A 63 12.50 4.74 13.83
C ARG A 63 11.83 3.87 12.80
N TYR A 64 12.57 3.50 11.75
CA TYR A 64 12.09 2.57 10.73
C TYR A 64 12.68 1.18 10.95
N GLN A 65 11.84 0.16 10.82
CA GLN A 65 12.26 -1.24 10.75
C GLN A 65 11.94 -1.81 9.37
N ARG A 66 12.75 -2.77 8.94
CA ARG A 66 12.75 -3.44 7.64
C ARG A 66 13.29 -2.60 6.49
N VAL A 67 14.03 -3.28 5.62
CA VAL A 67 14.58 -2.71 4.38
C VAL A 67 13.52 -2.72 3.27
N VAL A 68 12.59 -3.69 3.31
CA VAL A 68 11.45 -3.81 2.39
C VAL A 68 10.17 -3.68 3.19
N HIS A 69 9.24 -2.83 2.73
CA HIS A 69 8.05 -2.42 3.48
C HIS A 69 8.42 -1.79 4.84
N GLU A 70 9.11 -0.66 4.79
CA GLU A 70 9.49 0.11 5.98
C GLU A 70 8.29 0.33 6.90
N ILE A 71 8.43 -0.14 8.14
CA ILE A 71 7.39 0.04 9.17
C ILE A 71 7.90 1.09 10.15
N PRO A 72 7.21 2.23 10.28
CA PRO A 72 7.56 3.22 11.30
C PRO A 72 7.20 2.69 12.69
N ILE A 73 8.17 2.70 13.60
CA ILE A 73 7.99 2.45 15.03
C ILE A 73 8.01 3.78 15.72
N ILE A 74 6.94 4.08 16.46
CA ILE A 74 6.79 5.33 17.17
C ILE A 74 6.89 5.08 18.68
N ALA A 75 7.78 5.83 19.32
CA ALA A 75 7.85 5.91 20.78
C ALA A 75 6.92 7.04 21.24
N GLY A 76 5.77 6.65 21.84
CA GLY A 76 4.79 7.59 22.38
C GLY A 76 3.43 7.57 21.69
N GLN A 77 2.66 8.64 21.89
CA GLN A 77 1.28 8.72 21.43
C GLN A 77 1.18 8.98 19.93
N VAL A 78 0.30 8.22 19.27
CA VAL A 78 -0.01 8.39 17.83
C VAL A 78 -1.48 8.75 17.69
N GLU A 79 -1.76 9.87 17.02
CA GLU A 79 -3.11 10.31 16.74
C GLU A 79 -3.43 10.30 15.25
N ASN A 80 -4.72 10.25 14.92
CA ASN A 80 -5.20 10.45 13.57
C ASN A 80 -5.41 11.94 13.34
N SER A 81 -4.85 12.45 12.25
CA SER A 81 -5.15 13.82 11.81
C SER A 81 -6.25 13.82 10.76
N HIS A 82 -6.85 14.98 10.57
CA HIS A 82 -7.81 15.22 9.49
C HIS A 82 -7.15 15.60 8.16
N LEU A 83 -5.81 15.66 8.14
CA LEU A 83 -5.05 16.00 6.93
C LEU A 83 -5.05 14.85 5.94
N GLU A 84 -5.18 15.20 4.65
CA GLU A 84 -5.14 14.24 3.55
C GLU A 84 -3.89 14.45 2.70
N ILE A 85 -3.24 13.34 2.32
CA ILE A 85 -2.17 13.29 1.33
C ILE A 85 -2.74 12.69 0.06
N ARG A 86 -2.53 13.37 -1.08
CA ARG A 86 -2.84 12.83 -2.40
C ARG A 86 -1.66 12.00 -2.87
N HIS A 87 -1.92 10.77 -3.30
CA HIS A 87 -0.91 9.84 -3.77
C HIS A 87 -1.19 9.44 -5.22
N TYR A 88 -0.20 9.64 -6.07
CA TYR A 88 -0.24 9.39 -7.51
C TYR A 88 0.80 8.35 -7.89
N PRO A 89 0.61 7.07 -7.52
CA PRO A 89 1.66 6.07 -7.59
C PRO A 89 2.08 5.69 -9.01
N HIS A 90 1.26 6.04 -10.01
CA HIS A 90 1.49 5.60 -11.38
C HIS A 90 1.09 6.69 -12.38
N HIS A 91 2.01 7.07 -13.25
CA HIS A 91 1.73 8.05 -14.31
C HIS A 91 0.91 7.43 -15.45
N ASN A 92 1.09 6.14 -15.72
CA ASN A 92 0.41 5.41 -16.79
C ASN A 92 0.27 3.93 -16.44
N LEU A 93 -0.41 3.17 -17.29
CA LEU A 93 -0.64 1.74 -17.08
C LEU A 93 0.66 0.92 -17.10
N ASN A 94 1.63 1.29 -17.94
CA ASN A 94 2.90 0.59 -18.02
C ASN A 94 3.70 0.73 -16.70
N ASP A 95 3.73 1.93 -16.12
CA ASP A 95 4.36 2.16 -14.81
C ASP A 95 3.68 1.32 -13.74
N PHE A 96 2.34 1.22 -13.77
CA PHE A 96 1.62 0.39 -12.82
C PHE A 96 1.98 -1.10 -12.98
N LEU A 97 1.99 -1.61 -14.20
CA LEU A 97 2.34 -3.01 -14.46
C LEU A 97 3.79 -3.33 -14.01
N ASN A 98 4.73 -2.44 -14.29
CA ASN A 98 6.12 -2.58 -13.84
C ASN A 98 6.21 -2.59 -12.32
N THR A 99 5.50 -1.68 -11.66
CA THR A 99 5.45 -1.62 -10.19
C THR A 99 4.84 -2.90 -9.61
N VAL A 100 3.72 -3.36 -10.15
CA VAL A 100 3.06 -4.61 -9.74
C VAL A 100 4.00 -5.81 -9.87
N ASN A 101 4.72 -5.89 -11.00
CA ASN A 101 5.69 -6.96 -11.25
C ASN A 101 6.84 -6.94 -10.23
N ASN A 102 7.47 -5.77 -10.05
CA ASN A 102 8.61 -5.62 -9.15
C ASN A 102 8.24 -5.92 -7.70
N TYR A 103 7.11 -5.41 -7.22
CA TYR A 103 6.64 -5.70 -5.86
C TYR A 103 6.23 -7.17 -5.68
N ALA A 104 5.69 -7.82 -6.71
CA ALA A 104 5.37 -9.24 -6.65
C ALA A 104 6.63 -10.10 -6.51
N GLU A 105 7.69 -9.77 -7.24
CA GLU A 105 8.98 -10.44 -7.15
C GLU A 105 9.65 -10.21 -5.78
N LEU A 106 9.63 -8.98 -5.28
CA LEU A 106 10.17 -8.65 -3.96
C LEU A 106 9.43 -9.39 -2.84
N GLU A 107 8.10 -9.43 -2.90
CA GLU A 107 7.28 -10.14 -1.91
C GLU A 107 7.55 -11.65 -1.96
N ALA A 108 7.68 -12.23 -3.15
CA ALA A 108 8.03 -13.63 -3.31
C ALA A 108 9.43 -13.93 -2.77
N SER A 109 10.40 -13.04 -3.03
CA SER A 109 11.76 -13.16 -2.52
C SER A 109 11.81 -13.09 -1.00
N TYR A 110 11.05 -12.16 -0.41
CA TYR A 110 10.93 -12.05 1.03
C TYR A 110 10.34 -13.32 1.65
N ARG A 111 9.23 -13.83 1.12
CA ARG A 111 8.62 -15.07 1.61
C ARG A 111 9.53 -16.28 1.47
N PHE A 112 10.30 -16.33 0.40
CA PHE A 112 11.30 -17.38 0.19
C PHE A 112 12.43 -17.28 1.21
N SER A 113 12.95 -16.09 1.51
CA SER A 113 14.02 -15.87 2.49
C SER A 113 13.61 -16.20 3.93
N GLU A 114 12.34 -15.97 4.28
CA GLU A 114 11.77 -16.34 5.58
C GLU A 114 11.57 -17.87 5.74
N LYS A 115 11.97 -18.65 4.70
CA LYS A 115 11.88 -20.12 4.68
C LYS A 115 10.48 -20.66 5.00
N TYR A 116 9.43 -19.94 4.61
CA TYR A 116 8.09 -20.48 4.68
C TYR A 116 8.02 -21.78 3.86
N PHE A 117 7.54 -22.85 4.47
CA PHE A 117 7.34 -24.08 3.76
C PHE A 117 6.14 -23.99 2.83
N TYR A 118 6.40 -24.04 1.52
CA TYR A 118 5.38 -24.03 0.48
C TYR A 118 5.38 -25.34 -0.32
N PRO A 119 4.54 -26.33 0.05
CA PRO A 119 4.34 -27.51 -0.79
C PRO A 119 3.84 -27.08 -2.18
N LYS A 120 4.30 -27.76 -3.21
CA LYS A 120 3.94 -27.49 -4.61
C LYS A 120 2.44 -27.37 -4.82
N LEU A 121 1.66 -28.31 -4.26
CA LEU A 121 0.20 -28.28 -4.34
C LEU A 121 -0.41 -27.03 -3.70
N LYS A 122 0.14 -26.58 -2.58
CA LYS A 122 -0.32 -25.35 -1.92
C LYS A 122 -0.15 -24.13 -2.82
N ILE A 123 1.02 -23.96 -3.46
CA ILE A 123 1.25 -22.82 -4.37
C ILE A 123 0.28 -22.88 -5.56
N ILE A 124 0.04 -24.07 -6.13
CA ILE A 124 -0.90 -24.24 -7.24
C ILE A 124 -2.34 -23.88 -6.81
N LEU A 125 -2.78 -24.35 -5.66
CA LEU A 125 -4.10 -24.00 -5.14
C LEU A 125 -4.22 -22.49 -4.84
N GLU A 126 -3.20 -21.92 -4.22
CA GLU A 126 -3.16 -20.47 -3.97
C GLU A 126 -3.17 -19.65 -5.27
N LEU A 127 -2.46 -20.10 -6.32
CA LEU A 127 -2.44 -19.46 -7.63
C LEU A 127 -3.85 -19.38 -8.25
N LEU A 128 -4.65 -20.43 -8.07
CA LEU A 128 -6.01 -20.49 -8.59
C LEU A 128 -7.02 -19.72 -7.74
N ILE A 129 -6.84 -19.70 -6.43
CA ILE A 129 -7.85 -19.17 -5.49
C ILE A 129 -7.60 -17.70 -5.16
N TYR A 130 -6.37 -17.34 -4.77
CA TYR A 130 -6.08 -16.02 -4.20
C TYR A 130 -6.33 -14.84 -5.13
N PRO A 131 -5.98 -14.87 -6.43
CA PRO A 131 -6.28 -13.75 -7.32
C PRO A 131 -7.78 -13.50 -7.45
N ASN A 132 -8.58 -14.57 -7.54
CA ASN A 132 -10.03 -14.46 -7.63
C ASN A 132 -10.65 -13.92 -6.34
N VAL A 133 -10.22 -14.45 -5.19
CA VAL A 133 -10.65 -13.94 -3.88
C VAL A 133 -10.24 -12.48 -3.69
N LYS A 134 -9.02 -12.12 -4.06
CA LYS A 134 -8.52 -10.73 -3.98
C LYS A 134 -9.37 -9.79 -4.83
N PHE A 135 -9.74 -10.21 -6.06
CA PHE A 135 -10.64 -9.45 -6.92
C PHE A 135 -12.02 -9.26 -6.27
N LEU A 136 -12.66 -10.34 -5.84
CA LEU A 136 -13.98 -10.29 -5.24
C LEU A 136 -14.01 -9.43 -3.98
N LEU A 137 -13.00 -9.56 -3.13
CA LEU A 137 -12.86 -8.74 -1.91
C LEU A 137 -12.73 -7.25 -2.25
N ASN A 138 -11.85 -6.89 -3.20
CA ASN A 138 -11.62 -5.49 -3.53
C ASN A 138 -12.78 -4.86 -4.29
N TYR A 139 -13.31 -5.57 -5.28
CA TYR A 139 -14.32 -5.01 -6.18
C TYR A 139 -15.71 -4.99 -5.56
N PHE A 140 -16.12 -6.09 -4.91
CA PHE A 140 -17.45 -6.20 -4.33
C PHE A 140 -17.49 -5.88 -2.83
N LEU A 141 -16.74 -6.60 -1.99
CA LEU A 141 -16.86 -6.45 -0.55
C LEU A 141 -16.34 -5.10 -0.04
N LYS A 142 -15.25 -4.59 -0.62
CA LYS A 142 -14.72 -3.25 -0.30
C LYS A 142 -15.28 -2.17 -1.21
N LEU A 143 -16.36 -2.47 -1.94
CA LEU A 143 -17.12 -1.54 -2.77
C LEU A 143 -16.30 -0.84 -3.86
N GLY A 144 -15.21 -1.45 -4.36
CA GLY A 144 -14.43 -0.91 -5.49
C GLY A 144 -15.29 -0.65 -6.73
N ILE A 145 -16.40 -1.36 -6.89
CA ILE A 145 -17.40 -1.13 -7.94
C ILE A 145 -17.94 0.31 -7.94
N ALA A 146 -18.02 0.96 -6.79
CA ALA A 146 -18.50 2.34 -6.67
C ALA A 146 -17.51 3.38 -7.23
N ASP A 147 -16.24 3.02 -7.45
CA ASP A 147 -15.26 3.85 -8.14
C ASP A 147 -15.30 3.66 -9.67
N GLY A 148 -16.25 2.89 -10.19
CA GLY A 148 -16.46 2.65 -11.60
C GLY A 148 -15.29 1.94 -12.27
N PHE A 149 -14.92 2.39 -13.48
CA PHE A 149 -13.82 1.77 -14.23
C PHE A 149 -12.47 1.80 -13.50
N ALA A 150 -12.19 2.88 -12.76
CA ALA A 150 -10.94 2.99 -12.00
C ALA A 150 -10.85 1.93 -10.90
N GLY A 151 -11.96 1.68 -10.18
CA GLY A 151 -12.04 0.63 -9.17
C GLY A 151 -11.93 -0.78 -9.77
N LEU A 152 -12.55 -1.00 -10.95
CA LEU A 152 -12.42 -2.27 -11.69
C LEU A 152 -10.96 -2.52 -12.09
N ALA A 153 -10.35 -1.55 -12.76
CA ALA A 153 -8.96 -1.66 -13.22
C ALA A 153 -8.00 -1.90 -12.05
N TYR A 154 -8.17 -1.16 -10.97
CA TYR A 154 -7.35 -1.34 -9.77
C TYR A 154 -7.53 -2.75 -9.16
N ALA A 155 -8.77 -3.22 -9.01
CA ALA A 155 -9.06 -4.55 -8.47
C ALA A 155 -8.44 -5.68 -9.33
N VAL A 156 -8.50 -5.54 -10.67
CA VAL A 156 -7.88 -6.50 -11.61
C VAL A 156 -6.36 -6.49 -11.46
N LEU A 157 -5.72 -5.31 -11.45
CA LEU A 157 -4.26 -5.18 -11.36
C LEU A 157 -3.72 -5.71 -10.02
N MET A 158 -4.42 -5.44 -8.92
CA MET A 158 -4.03 -5.99 -7.60
C MET A 158 -4.27 -7.50 -7.49
N SER A 159 -5.25 -8.04 -8.22
CA SER A 159 -5.42 -9.49 -8.35
C SER A 159 -4.30 -10.12 -9.16
N PHE A 160 -3.87 -9.45 -10.22
CA PHE A 160 -2.72 -9.84 -11.02
C PHE A 160 -1.42 -9.82 -10.20
N HIS A 161 -1.20 -8.80 -9.35
CA HIS A 161 -0.11 -8.82 -8.37
C HIS A 161 -0.14 -10.10 -7.51
N SER A 162 -1.32 -10.44 -6.99
CA SER A 162 -1.49 -11.65 -6.17
C SER A 162 -1.15 -12.94 -6.94
N LEU A 163 -1.47 -13.00 -8.24
CA LEU A 163 -1.09 -14.10 -9.13
C LEU A 163 0.42 -14.17 -9.30
N LEU A 164 1.06 -13.04 -9.66
CA LEU A 164 2.50 -12.98 -9.91
C LEU A 164 3.32 -13.40 -8.69
N VAL A 165 2.93 -13.02 -7.48
CA VAL A 165 3.61 -13.47 -6.24
C VAL A 165 3.69 -15.00 -6.19
N ARG A 166 2.62 -15.73 -6.58
CA ARG A 166 2.59 -17.20 -6.57
C ARG A 166 3.41 -17.80 -7.71
N VAL A 167 3.41 -17.15 -8.87
CA VAL A 167 4.26 -17.56 -10.00
C VAL A 167 5.73 -17.46 -9.62
N TYR A 168 6.16 -16.32 -9.07
CA TYR A 168 7.54 -16.13 -8.60
C TYR A 168 7.92 -17.09 -7.45
N LEU A 169 7.00 -17.37 -6.52
CA LEU A 169 7.24 -18.38 -5.48
C LEU A 169 7.43 -19.78 -6.09
N TYR A 170 6.61 -20.15 -7.07
CA TYR A 170 6.75 -21.43 -7.75
C TYR A 170 8.10 -21.54 -8.46
N GLU A 171 8.50 -20.49 -9.17
CA GLU A 171 9.80 -20.42 -9.84
C GLU A 171 10.95 -20.62 -8.84
N LYS A 172 10.95 -19.85 -7.73
CA LYS A 172 12.01 -19.90 -6.71
C LYS A 172 12.11 -21.26 -5.99
N TYR A 173 11.00 -21.95 -5.79
CA TYR A 173 10.99 -23.23 -5.06
C TYR A 173 11.21 -24.46 -5.95
N PHE A 174 10.86 -24.39 -7.25
CA PHE A 174 10.74 -25.58 -8.08
C PHE A 174 11.40 -25.49 -9.46
N LEU A 175 11.82 -24.31 -9.92
CA LEU A 175 12.46 -24.15 -11.23
C LEU A 175 13.91 -23.63 -11.14
N ASN A 176 14.32 -23.05 -10.02
CA ASN A 176 15.67 -22.64 -9.70
C ASN A 176 16.20 -23.56 -8.56
#